data_1409c68dca48c9ccd6c74d22ea3b887a
#
_entry.id   1409c68dca48c9ccd6c74d22ea3b887a
#
_cell.length_a   1.000
_cell.length_b   1.000
_cell.length_c   1.000
_cell.angle_alpha   90.00
_cell.angle_beta   90.00
_cell.angle_gamma   90.00
#
_symmetry.space_group_name_H-M   'P 1'
#
loop_
_entity.id
_entity.type
_entity.pdbx_description
1 polymer ?
#
loop_
_entity_poly.entity_id
_entity_poly.type
_entity_poly.pdbx_seq_one_letter_code
_entity_poly.pdbx_strand_id
1 'polypeptide(L)'
;HPSYAAAVTLTEKDARVADDAGRVQRRTLVVLSLALVLGGLGVSGAVTGGGLLVAEVSGRESLAGLGQTSVVLGAAVMAVPLARLSARFGRRIGLASGYAAGVVGAALVVVGSAAPSTLVLLLGLTLFGTAVAAGLQSRFAATDLSPPARVGRDLSVVVWMTSVGAVVGPNVAQPAAATGAALGLPGVSGIFVWSGAGIVVAAVLVLLALRPDPLLLARRRRAEATGADDPPRPSLRATFAGIGASPPARLAFASVVLAHAAMVGLMVMTPLHLDHGGHGLRVVGVVISVHVAGMYLFSPLVGAAADAVGEVAVIAIGALTMAAGGVLAATAPSTASTTVGVALFLLGIGWSCCSVAGAALLTSSVPPELRPSAQGATD
;
A
#
# COMPACT_ATOMS: atom_id res chain seq x y z
N HIS A 1 19.87 53.62 3.99
CA HIS A 1 20.19 52.52 4.91
C HIS A 1 20.31 51.20 4.12
N PRO A 2 21.52 50.71 3.83
CA PRO A 2 21.70 49.50 3.03
C PRO A 2 21.20 48.23 3.75
N SER A 3 21.09 48.24 5.08
CA SER A 3 20.66 47.07 5.90
C SER A 3 19.17 46.74 5.72
N TYR A 4 18.29 47.72 5.48
CA TYR A 4 16.86 47.48 5.35
C TYR A 4 16.48 46.92 3.96
N ALA A 5 17.13 47.39 2.91
CA ALA A 5 16.95 46.86 1.55
C ALA A 5 17.45 45.40 1.41
N ALA A 6 18.58 45.07 2.07
CA ALA A 6 19.09 43.71 2.09
C ALA A 6 18.15 42.73 2.87
N ALA A 7 17.59 43.17 3.99
CA ALA A 7 16.63 42.38 4.75
C ALA A 7 15.30 42.15 3.99
N VAL A 8 14.79 43.14 3.25
CA VAL A 8 13.60 43.04 2.41
C VAL A 8 13.85 42.12 1.21
N THR A 9 15.02 42.20 0.57
CA THR A 9 15.36 41.32 -0.55
C THR A 9 15.58 39.86 -0.13
N LEU A 10 16.12 39.60 1.05
CA LEU A 10 16.26 38.26 1.61
C LEU A 10 14.86 37.66 1.91
N THR A 11 13.96 38.43 2.51
CA THR A 11 12.57 37.98 2.80
C THR A 11 11.75 37.71 1.53
N GLU A 12 11.90 38.53 0.48
CA GLU A 12 11.23 38.26 -0.81
C GLU A 12 11.79 37.02 -1.51
N LYS A 13 13.10 36.80 -1.48
CA LYS A 13 13.73 35.61 -2.04
C LYS A 13 13.29 34.35 -1.29
N ASP A 14 13.23 34.41 0.04
CA ASP A 14 12.78 33.29 0.88
C ASP A 14 11.31 32.99 0.65
N ALA A 15 10.45 33.99 0.48
CA ALA A 15 9.05 33.84 0.17
C ALA A 15 8.84 33.19 -1.22
N ARG A 16 9.58 33.59 -2.25
CA ARG A 16 9.52 32.98 -3.59
C ARG A 16 10.02 31.52 -3.56
N VAL A 17 11.11 31.23 -2.86
CA VAL A 17 11.63 29.87 -2.69
C VAL A 17 10.62 28.97 -1.96
N ALA A 18 9.93 29.51 -0.95
CA ALA A 18 8.89 28.78 -0.22
C ALA A 18 7.66 28.49 -1.10
N ASP A 19 7.25 29.47 -1.93
CA ASP A 19 6.12 29.31 -2.85
C ASP A 19 6.41 28.30 -3.96
N ASP A 20 7.63 28.32 -4.51
CA ASP A 20 8.09 27.30 -5.47
C ASP A 20 8.07 25.88 -4.86
N ALA A 21 8.49 25.73 -3.59
CA ALA A 21 8.41 24.47 -2.89
C ALA A 21 6.97 24.00 -2.71
N GLY A 22 6.08 24.90 -2.33
CA GLY A 22 4.66 24.61 -2.16
C GLY A 22 4.00 24.13 -3.46
N ARG A 23 4.35 24.73 -4.59
CA ARG A 23 3.85 24.31 -5.91
C ARG A 23 4.36 22.93 -6.30
N VAL A 24 5.66 22.65 -6.10
CA VAL A 24 6.25 21.33 -6.36
C VAL A 24 5.63 20.28 -5.46
N GLN A 25 5.45 20.57 -4.16
CA GLN A 25 4.81 19.66 -3.21
C GLN A 25 3.38 19.30 -3.60
N ARG A 26 2.54 20.28 -3.96
CA ARG A 26 1.17 20.04 -4.43
C ARG A 26 1.16 19.15 -5.68
N ARG A 27 2.03 19.44 -6.66
CA ARG A 27 2.17 18.62 -7.87
C ARG A 27 2.60 17.20 -7.52
N THR A 28 3.57 17.03 -6.62
CA THR A 28 4.03 15.73 -6.12
C THR A 28 2.86 14.94 -5.54
N LEU A 29 2.07 15.53 -4.63
CA LEU A 29 0.92 14.88 -4.02
C LEU A 29 -0.13 14.46 -5.06
N VAL A 30 -0.46 15.31 -6.03
CA VAL A 30 -1.41 14.98 -7.11
C VAL A 30 -0.90 13.81 -7.95
N VAL A 31 0.36 13.87 -8.40
CA VAL A 31 0.97 12.81 -9.22
C VAL A 31 1.00 11.48 -8.48
N LEU A 32 1.43 11.47 -7.22
CA LEU A 32 1.48 10.26 -6.40
C LEU A 32 0.08 9.72 -6.10
N SER A 33 -0.89 10.59 -5.81
CA SER A 33 -2.28 10.20 -5.59
C SER A 33 -2.88 9.52 -6.82
N LEU A 34 -2.72 10.11 -7.99
CA LEU A 34 -3.20 9.52 -9.25
C LEU A 34 -2.51 8.19 -9.55
N ALA A 35 -1.17 8.13 -9.38
CA ALA A 35 -0.41 6.90 -9.59
C ALA A 35 -0.85 5.78 -8.63
N LEU A 36 -1.16 6.13 -7.36
CA LEU A 36 -1.65 5.16 -6.37
C LEU A 36 -3.07 4.68 -6.65
N VAL A 37 -3.97 5.55 -7.11
CA VAL A 37 -5.31 5.13 -7.54
C VAL A 37 -5.21 4.15 -8.71
N LEU A 38 -4.43 4.50 -9.75
CA LEU A 38 -4.25 3.65 -10.94
C LEU A 38 -3.54 2.32 -10.60
N GLY A 39 -2.47 2.37 -9.81
CA GLY A 39 -1.76 1.19 -9.34
C GLY A 39 -2.61 0.36 -8.38
N GLY A 40 -3.36 1.02 -7.48
CA GLY A 40 -4.24 0.37 -6.51
C GLY A 40 -5.41 -0.38 -7.15
N LEU A 41 -6.00 0.16 -8.24
CA LEU A 41 -6.97 -0.56 -9.07
C LEU A 41 -6.41 -1.91 -9.52
N GLY A 42 -5.15 -1.92 -9.97
CA GLY A 42 -4.47 -3.11 -10.42
C GLY A 42 -4.21 -4.10 -9.29
N VAL A 43 -3.64 -3.62 -8.20
CA VAL A 43 -3.25 -4.47 -7.06
C VAL A 43 -4.47 -5.14 -6.42
N SER A 44 -5.55 -4.42 -6.19
CA SER A 44 -6.76 -5.00 -5.59
C SER A 44 -7.48 -5.97 -6.53
N GLY A 45 -7.42 -5.74 -7.84
CA GLY A 45 -7.85 -6.72 -8.84
C GLY A 45 -7.06 -8.02 -8.76
N ALA A 46 -5.74 -7.94 -8.55
CA ALA A 46 -4.88 -9.10 -8.36
C ALA A 46 -5.21 -9.89 -7.09
N VAL A 47 -5.57 -9.20 -6.00
CA VAL A 47 -6.05 -9.86 -4.76
C VAL A 47 -7.33 -10.64 -5.04
N THR A 48 -8.27 -10.08 -5.84
CA THR A 48 -9.54 -10.72 -6.18
C THR A 48 -9.35 -11.93 -7.10
N GLY A 49 -8.48 -11.82 -8.11
CA GLY A 49 -8.34 -12.81 -9.18
C GLY A 49 -7.09 -13.70 -9.10
N GLY A 50 -6.05 -13.27 -8.35
CA GLY A 50 -4.76 -13.96 -8.36
C GLY A 50 -4.81 -15.38 -7.84
N GLY A 51 -5.51 -15.60 -6.72
CA GLY A 51 -5.73 -16.92 -6.15
C GLY A 51 -6.56 -17.82 -7.04
N LEU A 52 -7.67 -17.30 -7.60
CA LEU A 52 -8.53 -18.03 -8.54
C LEU A 52 -7.74 -18.46 -9.77
N LEU A 53 -6.93 -17.56 -10.33
CA LEU A 53 -6.12 -17.86 -11.51
C LEU A 53 -5.06 -18.93 -11.24
N VAL A 54 -4.43 -18.90 -10.06
CA VAL A 54 -3.47 -19.95 -9.64
C VAL A 54 -4.18 -21.30 -9.49
N ALA A 55 -5.36 -21.34 -8.87
CA ALA A 55 -6.16 -22.57 -8.75
C ALA A 55 -6.55 -23.12 -10.13
N GLU A 56 -7.04 -22.26 -11.04
CA GLU A 56 -7.44 -22.63 -12.39
C GLU A 56 -6.25 -23.17 -13.21
N VAL A 57 -5.14 -22.46 -13.27
CA VAL A 57 -3.95 -22.83 -14.08
C VAL A 57 -3.23 -24.05 -13.52
N SER A 58 -3.16 -24.20 -12.20
CA SER A 58 -2.52 -25.35 -11.56
C SER A 58 -3.39 -26.59 -11.47
N GLY A 59 -4.72 -26.43 -11.61
CA GLY A 59 -5.71 -27.49 -11.33
C GLY A 59 -5.77 -27.87 -9.85
N ARG A 60 -5.25 -27.04 -8.93
CA ARG A 60 -5.13 -27.34 -7.50
C ARG A 60 -5.52 -26.13 -6.65
N GLU A 61 -6.68 -26.19 -6.02
CA GLU A 61 -7.16 -25.13 -5.11
C GLU A 61 -6.24 -24.87 -3.92
N SER A 62 -5.55 -25.92 -3.43
CA SER A 62 -4.58 -25.80 -2.34
C SER A 62 -3.42 -24.83 -2.64
N LEU A 63 -3.19 -24.51 -3.91
CA LEU A 63 -2.16 -23.57 -4.34
C LEU A 63 -2.68 -22.13 -4.49
N ALA A 64 -3.98 -21.88 -4.35
CA ALA A 64 -4.57 -20.53 -4.50
C ALA A 64 -3.88 -19.47 -3.62
N GLY A 65 -3.53 -19.81 -2.39
CA GLY A 65 -2.81 -18.94 -1.46
C GLY A 65 -1.44 -18.48 -1.97
N LEU A 66 -0.79 -19.25 -2.85
CA LEU A 66 0.49 -18.88 -3.45
C LEU A 66 0.38 -17.63 -4.33
N GLY A 67 -0.82 -17.33 -4.88
CA GLY A 67 -1.07 -16.12 -5.65
C GLY A 67 -0.72 -14.86 -4.85
N GLN A 68 -1.32 -14.72 -3.68
CA GLN A 68 -1.05 -13.58 -2.79
C GLN A 68 0.35 -13.65 -2.18
N THR A 69 0.80 -14.84 -1.77
CA THR A 69 2.15 -15.03 -1.22
C THR A 69 3.22 -14.55 -2.20
N SER A 70 3.08 -14.86 -3.48
CA SER A 70 4.01 -14.41 -4.52
C SER A 70 4.04 -12.89 -4.66
N VAL A 71 2.88 -12.23 -4.65
CA VAL A 71 2.81 -10.75 -4.72
C VAL A 71 3.49 -10.11 -3.51
N VAL A 72 3.19 -10.60 -2.30
CA VAL A 72 3.79 -10.08 -1.05
C VAL A 72 5.30 -10.33 -1.02
N LEU A 73 5.75 -11.53 -1.43
CA LEU A 73 7.18 -11.86 -1.52
C LEU A 73 7.91 -10.92 -2.49
N GLY A 74 7.31 -10.66 -3.65
CA GLY A 74 7.85 -9.72 -4.64
C GLY A 74 7.97 -8.30 -4.08
N ALA A 75 6.95 -7.82 -3.37
CA ALA A 75 6.97 -6.52 -2.71
C ALA A 75 8.08 -6.45 -1.65
N ALA A 76 8.19 -7.45 -0.79
CA ALA A 76 9.19 -7.52 0.28
C ALA A 76 10.62 -7.56 -0.27
N VAL A 77 10.90 -8.42 -1.25
CA VAL A 77 12.23 -8.56 -1.87
C VAL A 77 12.64 -7.27 -2.57
N MET A 78 11.72 -6.59 -3.24
CA MET A 78 12.01 -5.38 -4.01
C MET A 78 11.97 -4.08 -3.18
N ALA A 79 11.48 -4.10 -1.95
CA ALA A 79 11.42 -2.92 -1.09
C ALA A 79 12.79 -2.25 -0.91
N VAL A 80 13.82 -3.02 -0.57
CA VAL A 80 15.19 -2.52 -0.35
C VAL A 80 15.88 -2.08 -1.66
N PRO A 81 15.88 -2.87 -2.76
CA PRO A 81 16.41 -2.43 -4.05
C PRO A 81 15.79 -1.13 -4.55
N LEU A 82 14.46 -1.00 -4.51
CA LEU A 82 13.77 0.22 -4.95
C LEU A 82 14.08 1.42 -4.05
N ALA A 83 14.22 1.21 -2.73
CA ALA A 83 14.64 2.26 -1.80
C ALA A 83 16.06 2.74 -2.09
N ARG A 84 16.99 1.83 -2.40
CA ARG A 84 18.37 2.18 -2.81
C ARG A 84 18.40 2.91 -4.14
N LEU A 85 17.58 2.46 -5.10
CA LEU A 85 17.46 3.12 -6.41
C LEU A 85 16.90 4.55 -6.25
N SER A 86 15.84 4.71 -5.45
CA SER A 86 15.29 6.02 -5.09
C SER A 86 16.32 6.92 -4.39
N ALA A 87 17.11 6.36 -3.48
CA ALA A 87 18.14 7.10 -2.77
C ALA A 87 19.26 7.60 -3.70
N ARG A 88 19.61 6.81 -4.74
CA ARG A 88 20.70 7.14 -5.67
C ARG A 88 20.25 8.05 -6.81
N PHE A 89 19.08 7.80 -7.39
CA PHE A 89 18.63 8.44 -8.63
C PHE A 89 17.36 9.29 -8.47
N GLY A 90 16.83 9.39 -7.23
CA GLY A 90 15.60 10.10 -6.93
C GLY A 90 14.34 9.23 -6.94
N ARG A 91 13.24 9.77 -6.38
CA ARG A 91 11.96 9.07 -6.25
C ARG A 91 11.36 8.72 -7.60
N ARG A 92 11.47 9.62 -8.56
CA ARG A 92 10.97 9.42 -9.92
C ARG A 92 11.45 8.11 -10.55
N ILE A 93 12.77 7.89 -10.51
CA ILE A 93 13.37 6.69 -11.12
C ILE A 93 13.04 5.46 -10.27
N GLY A 94 13.15 5.53 -8.95
CA GLY A 94 12.84 4.40 -8.08
C GLY A 94 11.39 3.91 -8.22
N LEU A 95 10.41 4.81 -8.16
CA LEU A 95 9.00 4.47 -8.28
C LEU A 95 8.65 3.95 -9.69
N ALA A 96 9.13 4.65 -10.72
CA ALA A 96 8.88 4.25 -12.11
C ALA A 96 9.48 2.87 -12.43
N SER A 97 10.67 2.54 -11.90
CA SER A 97 11.28 1.21 -12.07
C SER A 97 10.44 0.11 -11.40
N GLY A 98 9.89 0.37 -10.20
CA GLY A 98 9.01 -0.58 -9.53
C GLY A 98 7.71 -0.82 -10.30
N TYR A 99 7.08 0.24 -10.82
CA TYR A 99 5.92 0.11 -11.70
C TYR A 99 6.26 -0.59 -13.02
N ALA A 100 7.38 -0.27 -13.66
CA ALA A 100 7.80 -0.93 -14.90
C ALA A 100 8.02 -2.44 -14.71
N ALA A 101 8.68 -2.85 -13.62
CA ALA A 101 8.81 -4.26 -13.28
C ALA A 101 7.44 -4.91 -13.02
N GLY A 102 6.51 -4.20 -12.38
CA GLY A 102 5.14 -4.66 -12.19
C GLY A 102 4.37 -4.88 -13.50
N VAL A 103 4.60 -4.03 -14.52
CA VAL A 103 4.05 -4.22 -15.88
C VAL A 103 4.55 -5.52 -16.50
N VAL A 104 5.86 -5.78 -16.41
CA VAL A 104 6.43 -7.06 -16.90
C VAL A 104 5.81 -8.23 -16.13
N GLY A 105 5.61 -8.07 -14.80
CA GLY A 105 4.91 -9.06 -13.98
C GLY A 105 3.49 -9.34 -14.48
N ALA A 106 2.70 -8.30 -14.75
CA ALA A 106 1.35 -8.44 -15.30
C ALA A 106 1.34 -9.17 -16.65
N ALA A 107 2.28 -8.84 -17.53
CA ALA A 107 2.44 -9.52 -18.82
C ALA A 107 2.78 -11.01 -18.65
N LEU A 108 3.68 -11.36 -17.72
CA LEU A 108 4.01 -12.76 -17.40
C LEU A 108 2.81 -13.51 -16.82
N VAL A 109 1.97 -12.87 -16.00
CA VAL A 109 0.73 -13.48 -15.52
C VAL A 109 -0.19 -13.84 -16.68
N VAL A 110 -0.37 -12.92 -17.64
CA VAL A 110 -1.20 -13.16 -18.84
C VAL A 110 -0.59 -14.29 -19.69
N VAL A 111 0.72 -14.29 -19.93
CA VAL A 111 1.40 -15.36 -20.66
C VAL A 111 1.29 -16.71 -19.95
N GLY A 112 1.51 -16.75 -18.64
CA GLY A 112 1.41 -17.97 -17.82
C GLY A 112 -0.01 -18.54 -17.74
N SER A 113 -1.04 -17.70 -17.94
CA SER A 113 -2.42 -18.15 -18.06
C SER A 113 -2.79 -18.61 -19.47
N ALA A 114 -2.28 -17.96 -20.51
CA ALA A 114 -2.51 -18.31 -21.92
C ALA A 114 -1.81 -19.62 -22.32
N ALA A 115 -0.57 -19.82 -21.85
CA ALA A 115 0.18 -21.07 -21.96
C ALA A 115 0.28 -21.71 -20.57
N PRO A 116 -0.70 -22.51 -20.13
CA PRO A 116 -0.89 -22.90 -18.74
C PRO A 116 0.38 -23.35 -18.03
N SER A 117 1.03 -22.42 -17.32
CA SER A 117 2.28 -22.63 -16.62
C SER A 117 2.23 -21.96 -15.23
N THR A 118 1.99 -22.77 -14.21
CA THR A 118 1.96 -22.29 -12.81
C THR A 118 3.25 -21.58 -12.42
N LEU A 119 4.41 -22.04 -12.89
CA LEU A 119 5.69 -21.40 -12.59
C LEU A 119 5.79 -19.99 -13.17
N VAL A 120 5.44 -19.81 -14.46
CA VAL A 120 5.47 -18.50 -15.13
C VAL A 120 4.47 -17.56 -14.46
N LEU A 121 3.29 -18.08 -14.11
CA LEU A 121 2.24 -17.34 -13.39
C LEU A 121 2.76 -16.82 -12.03
N LEU A 122 3.36 -17.67 -11.20
CA LEU A 122 3.87 -17.30 -9.88
C LEU A 122 5.06 -16.32 -9.97
N LEU A 123 5.96 -16.50 -10.95
CA LEU A 123 7.02 -15.54 -11.24
C LEU A 123 6.45 -14.19 -11.68
N GLY A 124 5.42 -14.21 -12.52
CA GLY A 124 4.68 -13.01 -12.92
C GLY A 124 4.06 -12.29 -11.74
N LEU A 125 3.37 -13.01 -10.84
CA LEU A 125 2.78 -12.45 -9.61
C LEU A 125 3.85 -11.90 -8.66
N THR A 126 5.00 -12.58 -8.53
CA THR A 126 6.13 -12.09 -7.74
C THR A 126 6.65 -10.77 -8.30
N LEU A 127 6.86 -10.70 -9.61
CA LEU A 127 7.33 -9.47 -10.24
C LEU A 127 6.26 -8.36 -10.22
N PHE A 128 4.98 -8.71 -10.33
CA PHE A 128 3.85 -7.79 -10.15
C PHE A 128 3.85 -7.12 -8.76
N GLY A 129 4.28 -7.85 -7.72
CA GLY A 129 4.46 -7.32 -6.35
C GLY A 129 5.40 -6.12 -6.26
N THR A 130 6.27 -5.90 -7.25
CA THR A 130 7.14 -4.70 -7.30
C THR A 130 6.36 -3.41 -7.42
N ALA A 131 5.20 -3.43 -8.10
CA ALA A 131 4.30 -2.28 -8.17
C ALA A 131 3.68 -1.96 -6.80
N VAL A 132 3.40 -2.98 -5.98
CA VAL A 132 2.96 -2.80 -4.58
C VAL A 132 4.06 -2.09 -3.78
N ALA A 133 5.32 -2.56 -3.88
CA ALA A 133 6.45 -1.92 -3.21
C ALA A 133 6.64 -0.45 -3.64
N ALA A 134 6.46 -0.14 -4.93
CA ALA A 134 6.50 1.23 -5.43
C ALA A 134 5.37 2.09 -4.81
N GLY A 135 4.16 1.53 -4.72
CA GLY A 135 3.02 2.19 -4.05
C GLY A 135 3.31 2.51 -2.58
N LEU A 136 3.87 1.56 -1.82
CA LEU A 136 4.27 1.79 -0.43
C LEU A 136 5.34 2.89 -0.31
N GLN A 137 6.32 2.90 -1.21
CA GLN A 137 7.35 3.94 -1.22
C GLN A 137 6.85 5.34 -1.63
N SER A 138 5.71 5.44 -2.30
CA SER A 138 5.07 6.72 -2.63
C SER A 138 4.73 7.54 -1.38
N ARG A 139 4.46 6.89 -0.25
CA ARG A 139 4.22 7.55 1.06
C ARG A 139 5.42 8.39 1.50
N PHE A 140 6.64 7.87 1.32
CA PHE A 140 7.87 8.60 1.65
C PHE A 140 8.10 9.76 0.67
N ALA A 141 7.83 9.54 -0.63
CA ALA A 141 7.95 10.60 -1.63
C ALA A 141 6.97 11.75 -1.37
N ALA A 142 5.80 11.46 -0.81
CA ALA A 142 4.80 12.46 -0.43
C ALA A 142 5.26 13.39 0.68
N THR A 143 6.20 12.96 1.51
CA THR A 143 6.68 13.73 2.67
C THR A 143 8.05 14.37 2.48
N ASP A 144 8.75 14.08 1.39
CA ASP A 144 10.12 14.55 1.15
C ASP A 144 10.25 16.11 1.15
N LEU A 145 9.21 16.83 0.69
CA LEU A 145 9.16 18.30 0.65
C LEU A 145 8.12 18.90 1.61
N SER A 146 7.47 18.08 2.44
CA SER A 146 6.44 18.56 3.35
C SER A 146 7.04 19.39 4.49
N PRO A 147 6.48 20.58 4.78
CA PRO A 147 6.81 21.30 6.01
C PRO A 147 6.49 20.44 7.24
N PRO A 148 7.26 20.53 8.34
CA PRO A 148 7.03 19.72 9.54
C PRO A 148 5.59 19.72 10.06
N ALA A 149 4.90 20.86 9.98
CA ALA A 149 3.50 21.04 10.40
C ALA A 149 2.47 20.37 9.46
N ARG A 150 2.87 19.87 8.28
CA ARG A 150 1.96 19.31 7.25
C ARG A 150 2.31 17.88 6.84
N VAL A 151 3.35 17.29 7.40
CA VAL A 151 3.79 15.91 7.07
C VAL A 151 2.66 14.91 7.22
N GLY A 152 1.93 14.96 8.34
CA GLY A 152 0.80 14.06 8.60
C GLY A 152 -0.33 14.23 7.60
N ARG A 153 -0.68 15.48 7.25
CA ARG A 153 -1.71 15.77 6.25
C ARG A 153 -1.34 15.25 4.87
N ASP A 154 -0.12 15.53 4.42
CA ASP A 154 0.35 15.16 3.08
C ASP A 154 0.44 13.63 2.94
N LEU A 155 0.91 12.94 3.99
CA LEU A 155 0.89 11.49 4.07
C LEU A 155 -0.55 10.94 4.03
N SER A 156 -1.46 11.52 4.80
CA SER A 156 -2.86 11.09 4.87
C SER A 156 -3.56 11.18 3.51
N VAL A 157 -3.31 12.23 2.72
CA VAL A 157 -3.87 12.37 1.37
C VAL A 157 -3.47 11.19 0.49
N VAL A 158 -2.20 10.84 0.49
CA VAL A 158 -1.66 9.76 -0.35
C VAL A 158 -2.15 8.39 0.11
N VAL A 159 -2.20 8.15 1.42
CA VAL A 159 -2.74 6.91 2.00
C VAL A 159 -4.24 6.77 1.70
N TRP A 160 -5.00 7.87 1.81
CA TRP A 160 -6.44 7.86 1.50
C TRP A 160 -6.70 7.54 0.01
N MET A 161 -5.87 8.04 -0.90
CA MET A 161 -5.99 7.73 -2.34
C MET A 161 -5.72 6.26 -2.64
N THR A 162 -4.88 5.58 -1.87
CA THR A 162 -4.73 4.11 -1.95
C THR A 162 -6.04 3.39 -1.67
N SER A 163 -6.81 3.90 -0.70
CA SER A 163 -8.13 3.35 -0.35
C SER A 163 -9.13 3.45 -1.50
N VAL A 164 -9.11 4.55 -2.26
CA VAL A 164 -9.97 4.73 -3.45
C VAL A 164 -9.69 3.62 -4.47
N GLY A 165 -8.41 3.39 -4.80
CA GLY A 165 -8.01 2.31 -5.71
C GLY A 165 -8.40 0.93 -5.20
N ALA A 166 -8.23 0.69 -3.90
CA ALA A 166 -8.55 -0.58 -3.27
C ALA A 166 -10.06 -0.89 -3.21
N VAL A 167 -10.91 0.12 -3.06
CA VAL A 167 -12.38 -0.05 -3.11
C VAL A 167 -12.89 -0.24 -4.53
N VAL A 168 -12.36 0.51 -5.48
CA VAL A 168 -12.83 0.47 -6.87
C VAL A 168 -12.31 -0.78 -7.61
N GLY A 169 -11.07 -1.21 -7.32
CA GLY A 169 -10.40 -2.30 -8.03
C GLY A 169 -11.19 -3.62 -8.09
N PRO A 170 -11.71 -4.17 -6.99
CA PRO A 170 -12.50 -5.39 -7.02
C PRO A 170 -13.77 -5.28 -7.87
N ASN A 171 -14.37 -4.08 -7.97
CA ASN A 171 -15.57 -3.84 -8.74
C ASN A 171 -15.34 -3.79 -10.27
N VAL A 172 -14.11 -3.60 -10.72
CA VAL A 172 -13.76 -3.70 -12.14
C VAL A 172 -13.36 -5.11 -12.56
N ALA A 173 -13.32 -6.07 -11.62
CA ALA A 173 -12.92 -7.45 -11.91
C ALA A 173 -13.82 -8.11 -12.96
N GLN A 174 -15.15 -7.90 -12.90
CA GLN A 174 -16.09 -8.49 -13.86
C GLN A 174 -15.89 -7.93 -15.29
N PRO A 175 -15.88 -6.62 -15.56
CA PRO A 175 -15.61 -6.12 -16.91
C PRO A 175 -14.20 -6.46 -17.40
N ALA A 176 -13.22 -6.54 -16.51
CA ALA A 176 -11.87 -6.98 -16.84
C ALA A 176 -11.84 -8.46 -17.26
N ALA A 177 -12.55 -9.34 -16.53
CA ALA A 177 -12.70 -10.74 -16.92
C ALA A 177 -13.38 -10.91 -18.28
N ALA A 178 -14.41 -10.11 -18.59
CA ALA A 178 -15.04 -10.10 -19.91
C ALA A 178 -14.06 -9.69 -21.01
N THR A 179 -13.14 -8.74 -20.73
CA THR A 179 -12.07 -8.38 -21.66
C THR A 179 -11.12 -9.54 -21.89
N GLY A 180 -10.73 -10.28 -20.85
CA GLY A 180 -9.89 -11.48 -20.98
C GLY A 180 -10.55 -12.53 -21.90
N ALA A 181 -11.83 -12.83 -21.66
CA ALA A 181 -12.61 -13.76 -22.48
C ALA A 181 -12.68 -13.31 -23.96
N ALA A 182 -12.91 -12.00 -24.21
CA ALA A 182 -12.92 -11.44 -25.57
C ALA A 182 -11.56 -11.55 -26.30
N LEU A 183 -10.46 -11.61 -25.54
CA LEU A 183 -9.10 -11.83 -26.05
C LEU A 183 -8.73 -13.32 -26.18
N GLY A 184 -9.66 -14.25 -25.91
CA GLY A 184 -9.40 -15.68 -25.93
C GLY A 184 -8.52 -16.19 -24.77
N LEU A 185 -8.42 -15.41 -23.69
CA LEU A 185 -7.67 -15.74 -22.49
C LEU A 185 -8.62 -16.31 -21.41
N PRO A 186 -8.13 -17.05 -20.39
CA PRO A 186 -8.92 -17.33 -19.20
C PRO A 186 -9.49 -16.02 -18.63
N GLY A 187 -10.82 -15.97 -18.37
CA GLY A 187 -11.53 -14.74 -18.06
C GLY A 187 -10.88 -13.93 -16.93
N VAL A 188 -10.46 -14.62 -15.87
CA VAL A 188 -9.83 -14.00 -14.69
C VAL A 188 -8.50 -13.28 -15.04
N SER A 189 -7.78 -13.73 -16.08
CA SER A 189 -6.53 -13.10 -16.51
C SER A 189 -6.71 -11.70 -17.07
N GLY A 190 -7.92 -11.36 -17.55
CA GLY A 190 -8.26 -10.00 -17.99
C GLY A 190 -8.08 -8.94 -16.89
N ILE A 191 -8.17 -9.33 -15.62
CA ILE A 191 -7.87 -8.46 -14.49
C ILE A 191 -6.43 -7.95 -14.56
N PHE A 192 -5.49 -8.82 -14.95
CA PHE A 192 -4.06 -8.45 -15.07
C PHE A 192 -3.77 -7.63 -16.32
N VAL A 193 -4.57 -7.74 -17.38
CA VAL A 193 -4.52 -6.84 -18.54
C VAL A 193 -4.87 -5.41 -18.11
N TRP A 194 -5.98 -5.23 -17.39
CA TRP A 194 -6.40 -3.92 -16.89
C TRP A 194 -5.43 -3.37 -15.83
N SER A 195 -4.96 -4.25 -14.94
CA SER A 195 -3.95 -3.90 -13.92
C SER A 195 -2.66 -3.41 -14.59
N GLY A 196 -2.17 -4.16 -15.56
CA GLY A 196 -0.97 -3.79 -16.33
C GLY A 196 -1.14 -2.43 -17.02
N ALA A 197 -2.28 -2.19 -17.67
CA ALA A 197 -2.58 -0.91 -18.29
C ALA A 197 -2.59 0.25 -17.27
N GLY A 198 -3.23 0.07 -16.12
CA GLY A 198 -3.23 1.06 -15.03
C GLY A 198 -1.83 1.36 -14.50
N ILE A 199 -1.01 0.31 -14.33
CA ILE A 199 0.38 0.45 -13.85
C ILE A 199 1.26 1.12 -14.91
N VAL A 200 1.05 0.85 -16.22
CA VAL A 200 1.73 1.58 -17.31
C VAL A 200 1.44 3.07 -17.21
N VAL A 201 0.16 3.44 -17.07
CA VAL A 201 -0.21 4.86 -16.93
C VAL A 201 0.41 5.47 -15.66
N ALA A 202 0.42 4.75 -14.54
CA ALA A 202 1.08 5.19 -13.31
C ALA A 202 2.59 5.39 -13.50
N ALA A 203 3.28 4.46 -14.17
CA ALA A 203 4.71 4.56 -14.48
C ALA A 203 5.01 5.79 -15.35
N VAL A 204 4.26 5.98 -16.42
CA VAL A 204 4.41 7.12 -17.33
C VAL A 204 4.12 8.44 -16.61
N LEU A 205 3.05 8.49 -15.81
CA LEU A 205 2.69 9.66 -15.01
C LEU A 205 3.82 10.05 -14.06
N VAL A 206 4.39 9.08 -13.33
CA VAL A 206 5.52 9.32 -12.42
C VAL A 206 6.76 9.77 -13.20
N LEU A 207 7.10 9.12 -14.31
CA LEU A 207 8.25 9.49 -15.15
C LEU A 207 8.15 10.89 -15.72
N LEU A 208 6.98 11.29 -16.19
CA LEU A 208 6.81 12.57 -16.89
C LEU A 208 6.47 13.72 -15.92
N ALA A 209 5.61 13.44 -14.93
CA ALA A 209 5.02 14.48 -14.10
C ALA A 209 5.69 14.67 -12.74
N LEU A 210 6.46 13.69 -12.20
CA LEU A 210 7.20 13.86 -10.94
C LEU A 210 8.52 14.62 -11.17
N ARG A 211 8.40 15.86 -11.63
CA ARG A 211 9.52 16.77 -11.93
C ARG A 211 9.23 18.15 -11.36
N PRO A 212 10.19 18.79 -10.65
CA PRO A 212 11.46 18.24 -10.23
C PRO A 212 11.29 17.07 -9.24
N ASP A 213 12.30 16.20 -9.12
CA ASP A 213 12.28 15.08 -8.18
C ASP A 213 12.24 15.58 -6.72
N PRO A 214 11.24 15.15 -5.91
CA PRO A 214 11.05 15.70 -4.56
C PRO A 214 12.22 15.41 -3.64
N LEU A 215 12.81 14.21 -3.69
CA LEU A 215 13.94 13.83 -2.83
C LEU A 215 15.20 14.60 -3.19
N LEU A 216 15.51 14.70 -4.48
CA LEU A 216 16.72 15.42 -4.92
C LEU A 216 16.60 16.91 -4.64
N LEU A 217 15.40 17.49 -4.78
CA LEU A 217 15.15 18.88 -4.43
C LEU A 217 15.26 19.12 -2.92
N ALA A 218 14.69 18.22 -2.10
CA ALA A 218 14.82 18.30 -0.63
C ALA A 218 16.27 18.25 -0.17
N ARG A 219 17.07 17.34 -0.75
CA ARG A 219 18.52 17.25 -0.45
C ARG A 219 19.28 18.50 -0.83
N ARG A 220 19.05 19.04 -2.02
CA ARG A 220 19.69 20.30 -2.46
C ARG A 220 19.41 21.44 -1.48
N ARG A 221 18.14 21.61 -1.09
CA ARG A 221 17.76 22.66 -0.14
C ARG A 221 18.39 22.48 1.24
N ARG A 222 18.47 21.24 1.72
CA ARG A 222 19.14 20.96 2.99
C ARG A 222 20.63 21.28 2.91
N ALA A 223 21.33 20.87 1.85
CA ALA A 223 22.73 21.18 1.65
C ALA A 223 22.99 22.69 1.59
N GLU A 224 22.11 23.44 0.91
CA GLU A 224 22.18 24.92 0.84
C GLU A 224 21.93 25.58 2.21
N ALA A 225 21.05 25.00 3.05
CA ALA A 225 20.70 25.58 4.35
C ALA A 225 21.70 25.23 5.47
N THR A 226 22.27 24.03 5.48
CA THR A 226 23.05 23.53 6.60
C THR A 226 24.50 23.19 6.25
N GLY A 227 24.85 23.11 4.96
CA GLY A 227 26.18 22.65 4.51
C GLY A 227 26.47 21.18 4.88
N ALA A 228 25.50 20.44 5.41
CA ALA A 228 25.66 19.09 5.90
C ALA A 228 24.97 18.04 5.02
N ASP A 229 25.57 16.86 4.92
CA ASP A 229 24.98 15.69 4.30
C ASP A 229 23.79 15.13 5.13
N ASP A 230 22.94 14.32 4.50
CA ASP A 230 21.85 13.63 5.18
C ASP A 230 22.38 12.78 6.35
N PRO A 231 21.77 12.85 7.55
CA PRO A 231 22.19 12.02 8.67
C PRO A 231 22.07 10.53 8.29
N PRO A 232 23.01 9.69 8.76
CA PRO A 232 22.97 8.25 8.48
C PRO A 232 21.67 7.64 8.99
N ARG A 233 21.00 6.84 8.14
CA ARG A 233 19.78 6.14 8.53
C ARG A 233 20.10 5.06 9.55
N PRO A 234 19.27 4.92 10.60
CA PRO A 234 19.42 3.82 11.56
C PRO A 234 19.46 2.47 10.84
N SER A 235 20.33 1.57 11.28
CA SER A 235 20.37 0.21 10.74
C SER A 235 19.12 -0.56 11.17
N LEU A 236 18.70 -1.55 10.38
CA LEU A 236 17.58 -2.44 10.76
C LEU A 236 17.81 -3.08 12.13
N ARG A 237 19.07 -3.46 12.43
CA ARG A 237 19.43 -4.01 13.74
C ARG A 237 19.17 -3.03 14.88
N ALA A 238 19.52 -1.76 14.71
CA ALA A 238 19.25 -0.71 15.70
C ALA A 238 17.72 -0.48 15.86
N THR A 239 16.99 -0.51 14.76
CA THR A 239 15.52 -0.37 14.76
C THR A 239 14.86 -1.50 15.55
N PHE A 240 15.17 -2.76 15.24
CA PHE A 240 14.61 -3.91 15.97
C PHE A 240 15.10 -3.98 17.42
N ALA A 241 16.33 -3.56 17.72
CA ALA A 241 16.80 -3.44 19.10
C ALA A 241 16.00 -2.38 19.87
N GLY A 242 15.70 -1.23 19.25
CA GLY A 242 14.87 -0.19 19.85
C GLY A 242 13.42 -0.64 20.10
N ILE A 243 12.81 -1.36 19.15
CA ILE A 243 11.49 -1.98 19.34
C ILE A 243 11.55 -3.02 20.47
N GLY A 244 12.57 -3.88 20.48
CA GLY A 244 12.76 -4.92 21.48
C GLY A 244 12.99 -4.40 22.90
N ALA A 245 13.55 -3.22 23.05
CA ALA A 245 13.84 -2.62 24.36
C ALA A 245 12.57 -2.09 25.08
N SER A 246 11.49 -1.79 24.34
CA SER A 246 10.27 -1.21 24.88
C SER A 246 9.10 -2.21 24.83
N PRO A 247 8.51 -2.64 25.99
CA PRO A 247 7.34 -3.50 25.97
C PRO A 247 6.14 -2.94 25.18
N PRO A 248 5.78 -1.64 25.28
CA PRO A 248 4.74 -1.07 24.44
C PRO A 248 5.08 -1.10 22.95
N ALA A 249 6.35 -0.86 22.55
CA ALA A 249 6.75 -0.92 21.17
C ALA A 249 6.67 -2.36 20.60
N ARG A 250 7.00 -3.38 21.41
CA ARG A 250 6.81 -4.78 21.03
C ARG A 250 5.34 -5.12 20.82
N LEU A 251 4.46 -4.71 21.72
CA LEU A 251 3.01 -4.88 21.60
C LEU A 251 2.50 -4.21 20.31
N ALA A 252 2.88 -2.98 20.07
CA ALA A 252 2.51 -2.20 18.92
C ALA A 252 2.94 -2.89 17.61
N PHE A 253 4.22 -3.28 17.53
CA PHE A 253 4.75 -3.99 16.37
C PHE A 253 4.01 -5.32 16.13
N ALA A 254 3.86 -6.13 17.19
CA ALA A 254 3.17 -7.41 17.09
C ALA A 254 1.71 -7.24 16.68
N SER A 255 0.99 -6.23 17.21
CA SER A 255 -0.41 -5.99 16.86
C SER A 255 -0.58 -5.67 15.37
N VAL A 256 0.25 -4.80 14.81
CA VAL A 256 0.20 -4.44 13.38
C VAL A 256 0.49 -5.66 12.50
N VAL A 257 1.60 -6.36 12.79
CA VAL A 257 2.05 -7.51 11.97
C VAL A 257 1.06 -8.67 12.05
N LEU A 258 0.63 -9.07 13.24
CA LEU A 258 -0.30 -10.20 13.41
C LEU A 258 -1.69 -9.90 12.87
N ALA A 259 -2.19 -8.67 13.08
CA ALA A 259 -3.46 -8.24 12.52
C ALA A 259 -3.41 -8.26 10.98
N HIS A 260 -2.32 -7.80 10.38
CA HIS A 260 -2.16 -7.83 8.93
C HIS A 260 -2.08 -9.27 8.40
N ALA A 261 -1.29 -10.13 9.04
CA ALA A 261 -1.16 -11.54 8.65
C ALA A 261 -2.51 -12.29 8.73
N ALA A 262 -3.26 -12.11 9.82
CA ALA A 262 -4.59 -12.72 10.00
C ALA A 262 -5.59 -12.21 8.95
N MET A 263 -5.60 -10.89 8.71
CA MET A 263 -6.47 -10.26 7.72
C MET A 263 -6.19 -10.79 6.31
N VAL A 264 -4.92 -10.82 5.90
CA VAL A 264 -4.53 -11.31 4.56
C VAL A 264 -4.89 -12.78 4.41
N GLY A 265 -4.63 -13.62 5.42
CA GLY A 265 -4.94 -15.05 5.39
C GLY A 265 -6.42 -15.33 5.12
N LEU A 266 -7.33 -14.61 5.78
CA LEU A 266 -8.78 -14.75 5.57
C LEU A 266 -9.23 -14.15 4.23
N MET A 267 -8.75 -12.95 3.90
CA MET A 267 -9.15 -12.23 2.69
C MET A 267 -8.77 -12.98 1.41
N VAL A 268 -7.60 -13.63 1.39
CA VAL A 268 -7.10 -14.36 0.21
C VAL A 268 -7.98 -15.57 -0.12
N MET A 269 -8.54 -16.23 0.90
CA MET A 269 -9.41 -17.39 0.69
C MET A 269 -10.86 -17.02 0.38
N THR A 270 -11.27 -15.79 0.62
CA THR A 270 -12.65 -15.33 0.44
C THR A 270 -13.16 -15.45 -1.01
N PRO A 271 -12.41 -15.05 -2.06
CA PRO A 271 -12.85 -15.22 -3.44
C PRO A 271 -13.17 -16.68 -3.79
N LEU A 272 -12.28 -17.59 -3.38
CA LEU A 272 -12.45 -19.04 -3.61
C LEU A 272 -13.64 -19.59 -2.84
N HIS A 273 -13.84 -19.19 -1.57
CA HIS A 273 -14.97 -19.60 -0.76
C HIS A 273 -16.32 -19.16 -1.37
N LEU A 274 -16.41 -17.93 -1.87
CA LEU A 274 -17.60 -17.41 -2.53
C LEU A 274 -17.84 -18.06 -3.90
N ASP A 275 -16.79 -18.39 -4.64
CA ASP A 275 -16.86 -19.09 -5.93
C ASP A 275 -17.46 -20.50 -5.74
N HIS A 276 -17.06 -21.25 -4.70
CA HIS A 276 -17.68 -22.53 -4.31
C HIS A 276 -19.16 -22.39 -3.97
N GLY A 277 -19.60 -21.20 -3.51
CA GLY A 277 -21.01 -20.88 -3.28
C GLY A 277 -21.78 -20.49 -4.55
N GLY A 278 -21.14 -20.53 -5.72
CA GLY A 278 -21.73 -20.14 -7.00
C GLY A 278 -21.83 -18.62 -7.20
N HIS A 279 -21.14 -17.82 -6.39
CA HIS A 279 -21.15 -16.36 -6.51
C HIS A 279 -20.16 -15.87 -7.56
N GLY A 280 -20.64 -15.06 -8.51
CA GLY A 280 -19.81 -14.44 -9.54
C GLY A 280 -18.90 -13.32 -8.99
N LEU A 281 -17.92 -12.91 -9.81
CA LEU A 281 -16.92 -11.89 -9.49
C LEU A 281 -17.52 -10.56 -8.99
N ARG A 282 -18.75 -10.21 -9.39
CA ARG A 282 -19.43 -9.01 -8.89
C ARG A 282 -19.69 -9.07 -7.38
N VAL A 283 -20.16 -10.20 -6.88
CA VAL A 283 -20.42 -10.40 -5.44
C VAL A 283 -19.11 -10.42 -4.68
N VAL A 284 -18.10 -11.11 -5.18
CA VAL A 284 -16.74 -11.11 -4.62
C VAL A 284 -16.21 -9.69 -4.53
N GLY A 285 -16.35 -8.89 -5.60
CA GLY A 285 -15.92 -7.50 -5.64
C GLY A 285 -16.61 -6.64 -4.57
N VAL A 286 -17.93 -6.77 -4.40
CA VAL A 286 -18.69 -6.04 -3.37
C VAL A 286 -18.21 -6.43 -1.97
N VAL A 287 -18.06 -7.73 -1.69
CA VAL A 287 -17.61 -8.23 -0.38
C VAL A 287 -16.20 -7.68 -0.02
N ILE A 288 -15.28 -7.73 -0.97
CA ILE A 288 -13.93 -7.16 -0.77
C ILE A 288 -13.99 -5.64 -0.58
N SER A 289 -14.84 -4.93 -1.33
CA SER A 289 -14.98 -3.48 -1.18
C SER A 289 -15.53 -3.09 0.19
N VAL A 290 -16.50 -3.85 0.71
CA VAL A 290 -17.03 -3.67 2.08
C VAL A 290 -15.94 -3.91 3.13
N HIS A 291 -15.09 -4.92 2.95
CA HIS A 291 -13.94 -5.16 3.79
C HIS A 291 -12.97 -3.95 3.79
N VAL A 292 -12.59 -3.48 2.62
CA VAL A 292 -11.67 -2.34 2.46
C VAL A 292 -12.28 -1.05 3.04
N ALA A 293 -13.60 -0.86 2.91
CA ALA A 293 -14.28 0.24 3.57
C ALA A 293 -14.15 0.13 5.10
N GLY A 294 -14.30 -1.07 5.68
CA GLY A 294 -14.03 -1.33 7.10
C GLY A 294 -12.61 -0.95 7.52
N MET A 295 -11.60 -1.24 6.67
CA MET A 295 -10.21 -0.92 6.96
C MET A 295 -9.94 0.60 7.05
N TYR A 296 -10.56 1.40 6.20
CA TYR A 296 -10.12 2.79 6.00
C TYR A 296 -11.18 3.84 6.32
N LEU A 297 -12.48 3.56 6.10
CA LEU A 297 -13.54 4.55 6.26
C LEU A 297 -13.65 5.07 7.70
N PHE A 298 -13.41 4.18 8.67
CA PHE A 298 -13.53 4.47 10.10
C PHE A 298 -12.20 4.86 10.76
N SER A 299 -11.09 4.91 10.02
CA SER A 299 -9.76 5.24 10.57
C SER A 299 -9.71 6.55 11.37
N PRO A 300 -10.41 7.65 11.00
CA PRO A 300 -10.43 8.86 11.80
C PRO A 300 -11.13 8.66 13.17
N LEU A 301 -12.19 7.85 13.20
CA LEU A 301 -12.89 7.51 14.47
C LEU A 301 -12.03 6.61 15.35
N VAL A 302 -11.31 5.67 14.75
CA VAL A 302 -10.35 4.79 15.44
C VAL A 302 -9.22 5.62 16.06
N GLY A 303 -8.68 6.60 15.32
CA GLY A 303 -7.66 7.52 15.84
C GLY A 303 -8.19 8.33 17.03
N ALA A 304 -9.37 8.93 16.91
CA ALA A 304 -10.01 9.66 18.01
C ALA A 304 -10.31 8.77 19.23
N ALA A 305 -10.70 7.52 19.01
CA ALA A 305 -10.88 6.55 20.09
C ALA A 305 -9.55 6.23 20.79
N ALA A 306 -8.45 6.06 20.03
CA ALA A 306 -7.12 5.82 20.60
C ALA A 306 -6.65 7.01 21.46
N ASP A 307 -6.93 8.23 21.04
CA ASP A 307 -6.65 9.44 21.83
C ASP A 307 -7.50 9.52 23.12
N ALA A 308 -8.75 9.03 23.08
CA ALA A 308 -9.71 9.14 24.19
C ALA A 308 -9.57 8.03 25.23
N VAL A 309 -9.39 6.77 24.82
CA VAL A 309 -9.38 5.60 25.71
C VAL A 309 -8.02 4.89 25.78
N GLY A 310 -7.04 5.37 25.03
CA GLY A 310 -5.68 4.83 24.95
C GLY A 310 -5.51 3.77 23.87
N GLU A 311 -4.32 3.72 23.29
CA GLU A 311 -3.97 2.88 22.14
C GLU A 311 -4.11 1.38 22.48
N VAL A 312 -3.71 0.96 23.68
CA VAL A 312 -3.76 -0.46 24.10
C VAL A 312 -5.19 -0.98 24.16
N ALA A 313 -6.12 -0.17 24.65
CA ALA A 313 -7.55 -0.53 24.70
C ALA A 313 -8.12 -0.70 23.28
N VAL A 314 -7.80 0.22 22.37
CA VAL A 314 -8.25 0.15 20.98
C VAL A 314 -7.64 -1.06 20.25
N ILE A 315 -6.37 -1.40 20.49
CA ILE A 315 -5.73 -2.62 19.97
C ILE A 315 -6.50 -3.86 20.47
N ALA A 316 -6.84 -3.93 21.76
CA ALA A 316 -7.57 -5.07 22.32
C ALA A 316 -8.96 -5.21 21.71
N ILE A 317 -9.72 -4.10 21.58
CA ILE A 317 -11.03 -4.08 20.90
C ILE A 317 -10.86 -4.54 19.45
N GLY A 318 -9.84 -4.07 18.74
CA GLY A 318 -9.52 -4.46 17.36
C GLY A 318 -9.27 -5.96 17.24
N ALA A 319 -8.44 -6.52 18.11
CA ALA A 319 -8.13 -7.95 18.12
C ALA A 319 -9.38 -8.81 18.38
N LEU A 320 -10.24 -8.42 19.33
CA LEU A 320 -11.51 -9.11 19.59
C LEU A 320 -12.47 -9.01 18.40
N THR A 321 -12.56 -7.85 17.76
CA THR A 321 -13.40 -7.65 16.57
C THR A 321 -12.89 -8.50 15.42
N MET A 322 -11.57 -8.58 15.20
CA MET A 322 -10.97 -9.48 14.20
C MET A 322 -11.26 -10.95 14.50
N ALA A 323 -11.14 -11.36 15.77
CA ALA A 323 -11.44 -12.74 16.17
C ALA A 323 -12.92 -13.08 15.90
N ALA A 324 -13.84 -12.18 16.26
CA ALA A 324 -15.27 -12.37 15.97
C ALA A 324 -15.54 -12.45 14.47
N GLY A 325 -14.97 -11.54 13.67
CA GLY A 325 -15.04 -11.59 12.21
C GLY A 325 -14.47 -12.89 11.63
N GLY A 326 -13.33 -13.35 12.16
CA GLY A 326 -12.68 -14.59 11.76
C GLY A 326 -13.55 -15.83 12.04
N VAL A 327 -14.14 -15.92 13.23
CA VAL A 327 -15.05 -17.00 13.60
C VAL A 327 -16.29 -16.98 12.70
N LEU A 328 -16.88 -15.81 12.47
CA LEU A 328 -18.04 -15.66 11.60
C LEU A 328 -17.70 -16.07 10.16
N ALA A 329 -16.53 -15.68 9.63
CA ALA A 329 -16.09 -16.10 8.29
C ALA A 329 -15.88 -17.61 8.19
N ALA A 330 -15.26 -18.22 9.21
CA ALA A 330 -14.97 -19.65 9.24
C ALA A 330 -16.24 -20.53 9.35
N THR A 331 -17.30 -20.00 9.93
CA THR A 331 -18.59 -20.70 10.12
C THR A 331 -19.65 -20.37 9.06
N ALA A 332 -19.42 -19.32 8.25
CA ALA A 332 -20.37 -18.90 7.22
C ALA A 332 -20.38 -19.89 6.06
N PRO A 333 -21.57 -20.38 5.63
CA PRO A 333 -21.68 -21.15 4.40
C PRO A 333 -21.22 -20.32 3.19
N SER A 334 -20.60 -20.96 2.19
CA SER A 334 -20.14 -20.29 0.96
C SER A 334 -21.26 -19.59 0.20
N THR A 335 -22.51 -20.08 0.34
CA THR A 335 -23.71 -19.49 -0.27
C THR A 335 -24.23 -18.24 0.46
N ALA A 336 -23.74 -17.96 1.68
CA ALA A 336 -24.21 -16.84 2.52
C ALA A 336 -23.32 -15.58 2.35
N SER A 337 -23.27 -15.03 1.13
CA SER A 337 -22.39 -13.87 0.80
C SER A 337 -22.56 -12.66 1.71
N THR A 338 -23.78 -12.40 2.21
CA THR A 338 -24.02 -11.31 3.18
C THR A 338 -23.30 -11.56 4.50
N THR A 339 -23.36 -12.79 5.03
CA THR A 339 -22.65 -13.18 6.26
C THR A 339 -21.15 -13.07 6.10
N VAL A 340 -20.61 -13.54 4.96
CA VAL A 340 -19.19 -13.38 4.62
C VAL A 340 -18.82 -11.89 4.52
N GLY A 341 -19.70 -11.07 3.92
CA GLY A 341 -19.49 -9.62 3.84
C GLY A 341 -19.43 -8.95 5.21
N VAL A 342 -20.33 -9.29 6.13
CA VAL A 342 -20.31 -8.79 7.52
C VAL A 342 -19.05 -9.25 8.24
N ALA A 343 -18.66 -10.52 8.09
CA ALA A 343 -17.45 -11.07 8.67
C ALA A 343 -16.19 -10.31 8.22
N LEU A 344 -16.07 -10.05 6.92
CA LEU A 344 -14.96 -9.31 6.36
C LEU A 344 -14.98 -7.82 6.75
N PHE A 345 -16.17 -7.23 6.89
CA PHE A 345 -16.28 -5.85 7.40
C PHE A 345 -15.75 -5.74 8.83
N LEU A 346 -16.15 -6.66 9.72
CA LEU A 346 -15.61 -6.73 11.09
C LEU A 346 -14.09 -6.96 11.08
N LEU A 347 -13.60 -7.84 10.23
CA LEU A 347 -12.18 -8.07 10.04
C LEU A 347 -11.44 -6.77 9.64
N GLY A 348 -12.02 -6.00 8.72
CA GLY A 348 -11.48 -4.71 8.27
C GLY A 348 -11.43 -3.66 9.38
N ILE A 349 -12.52 -3.49 10.13
CA ILE A 349 -12.56 -2.56 11.28
C ILE A 349 -11.55 -2.97 12.35
N GLY A 350 -11.50 -4.25 12.72
CA GLY A 350 -10.55 -4.76 13.70
C GLY A 350 -9.10 -4.55 13.27
N TRP A 351 -8.80 -4.78 11.99
CA TRP A 351 -7.50 -4.46 11.42
C TRP A 351 -7.17 -2.96 11.50
N SER A 352 -8.15 -2.09 11.22
CA SER A 352 -8.00 -0.64 11.34
C SER A 352 -7.63 -0.24 12.77
N CYS A 353 -8.32 -0.79 13.78
CA CYS A 353 -8.03 -0.56 15.19
C CYS A 353 -6.59 -0.97 15.54
N CYS A 354 -6.18 -2.19 15.18
CA CYS A 354 -4.83 -2.70 15.47
C CYS A 354 -3.75 -1.89 14.73
N SER A 355 -3.99 -1.51 13.48
CA SER A 355 -3.01 -0.80 12.65
C SER A 355 -2.87 0.66 13.05
N VAL A 356 -3.97 1.40 13.24
CA VAL A 356 -3.94 2.83 13.57
C VAL A 356 -3.42 3.03 14.99
N ALA A 357 -4.01 2.35 15.99
CA ALA A 357 -3.57 2.48 17.36
C ALA A 357 -2.17 1.85 17.57
N GLY A 358 -1.85 0.75 16.87
CA GLY A 358 -0.52 0.17 16.90
C GLY A 358 0.55 1.10 16.32
N ALA A 359 0.29 1.77 15.20
CA ALA A 359 1.22 2.76 14.64
C ALA A 359 1.42 3.97 15.56
N ALA A 360 0.37 4.45 16.22
CA ALA A 360 0.45 5.52 17.21
C ALA A 360 1.29 5.10 18.42
N LEU A 361 0.99 3.94 19.01
CA LEU A 361 1.73 3.40 20.16
C LEU A 361 3.20 3.11 19.81
N LEU A 362 3.50 2.59 18.60
CA LEU A 362 4.88 2.37 18.16
C LEU A 362 5.64 3.70 18.10
N THR A 363 5.04 4.71 17.50
CA THR A 363 5.66 6.04 17.31
C THR A 363 5.94 6.74 18.64
N SER A 364 5.04 6.60 19.63
CA SER A 364 5.22 7.18 20.96
C SER A 364 6.25 6.41 21.82
N SER A 365 6.45 5.12 21.54
CA SER A 365 7.23 4.18 22.37
C SER A 365 8.68 3.97 21.92
N VAL A 366 9.10 4.53 20.76
CA VAL A 366 10.48 4.44 20.26
C VAL A 366 11.15 5.82 20.25
N PRO A 367 12.49 5.89 20.38
CA PRO A 367 13.23 7.14 20.22
C PRO A 367 12.93 7.86 18.92
N PRO A 368 12.89 9.21 18.91
CA PRO A 368 12.54 9.99 17.71
C PRO A 368 13.33 9.62 16.46
N GLU A 369 14.62 9.28 16.62
CA GLU A 369 15.54 8.94 15.53
C GLU A 369 15.16 7.60 14.86
N LEU A 370 14.53 6.70 15.59
CA LEU A 370 14.11 5.37 15.12
C LEU A 370 12.69 5.35 14.54
N ARG A 371 11.86 6.37 14.81
CA ARG A 371 10.44 6.39 14.41
C ARG A 371 10.21 6.08 12.93
N PRO A 372 10.91 6.73 11.96
CA PRO A 372 10.69 6.44 10.54
C PRO A 372 11.07 5.01 10.17
N SER A 373 12.15 4.49 10.77
CA SER A 373 12.61 3.12 10.50
C SER A 373 11.72 2.08 11.17
N ALA A 374 11.18 2.37 12.36
CA ALA A 374 10.26 1.48 13.07
C ALA A 374 8.90 1.38 12.35
N GLN A 375 8.38 2.51 11.84
CA GLN A 375 7.18 2.50 10.99
C GLN A 375 7.42 1.71 9.70
N GLY A 376 8.55 1.92 9.02
CA GLY A 376 8.89 1.16 7.82
C GLY A 376 9.14 -0.33 8.08
N ALA A 377 9.41 -0.75 9.31
CA ALA A 377 9.55 -2.16 9.67
C ALA A 377 8.20 -2.86 9.89
N THR A 378 7.10 -2.11 10.07
CA THR A 378 5.73 -2.66 10.15
C THR A 378 5.08 -2.84 8.78
N ASP A 379 5.53 -2.09 7.76
CA ASP A 379 5.07 -2.19 6.36
C ASP A 379 5.71 -3.36 5.62
#